data_d2ffdf289d5a65d6130b3c7960ba3767
#
_entry.id   d2ffdf289d5a65d6130b3c7960ba3767
#
_cell.length_a   1.000
_cell.length_b   1.000
_cell.length_c   1.000
_cell.angle_alpha   90.00
_cell.angle_beta   90.00
_cell.angle_gamma   90.00
#
_symmetry.space_group_name_H-M   'P 1'
#
loop_
_entity.id
_entity.type
_entity.pdbx_description
1 polymer ?
#
loop_
_entity_poly.entity_id
_entity_poly.type
_entity_poly.pdbx_seq_one_letter_code
_entity_poly.pdbx_strand_id
1 'polypeptide(L)'
;MDVILAPTNLGLSPLYPGHEPGTWRAPNALMYAGLAEALGAEASILTLPRPQYCPVPPAGTLIRNGYAIRAFSLTLAEYVARSVQSGTFALVLGGDCSILLGALAGARRNGPLSLIHFDGHSDFRHPGNYDASRIMSGVAGMDLALATGRGEPFLTQWPEIEGPLVPDNHVIQIGERESHDADFAWPDIARTAITQIDIFDFQKIGVAAASAKIQALLSSHSAAGFWIHFDVDVLDQLIMPAVDCPGSPGLSVADMVSLLNPLVSDRRCLGMTVSIYDPEKDPDGHCAKTLVGLLGQLAYRERTSFGTVP
;
A
#
# COMPACT_ATOMS: atom_id res chain seq x y z
N MET A 1 11.46 10.59 -11.03
CA MET A 1 10.83 9.94 -9.86
C MET A 1 11.86 9.22 -9.03
N ASP A 2 11.60 8.96 -7.76
CA ASP A 2 12.45 8.09 -6.93
C ASP A 2 11.77 6.74 -6.77
N VAL A 3 12.47 5.66 -7.08
CA VAL A 3 12.05 4.28 -6.87
C VAL A 3 12.71 3.78 -5.60
N ILE A 4 11.91 3.51 -4.57
CA ILE A 4 12.38 3.10 -3.25
C ILE A 4 12.09 1.61 -3.09
N LEU A 5 13.14 0.79 -3.12
CA LEU A 5 13.03 -0.64 -2.91
C LEU A 5 12.93 -0.94 -1.40
N ALA A 6 11.80 -1.47 -0.97
CA ALA A 6 11.46 -1.74 0.43
C ALA A 6 11.29 -3.25 0.69
N PRO A 7 12.40 -4.03 0.75
CA PRO A 7 12.38 -5.49 0.81
C PRO A 7 11.96 -5.97 2.20
N THR A 8 10.67 -6.11 2.45
CA THR A 8 10.11 -6.58 3.74
C THR A 8 9.09 -7.71 3.54
N ASN A 9 8.93 -8.51 4.57
CA ASN A 9 7.91 -9.53 4.74
C ASN A 9 7.37 -9.54 6.18
N LEU A 10 7.68 -8.47 6.91
CA LEU A 10 7.43 -8.37 8.35
C LEU A 10 5.94 -8.41 8.69
N GLY A 11 5.08 -7.91 7.78
CA GLY A 11 3.63 -7.86 7.96
C GLY A 11 2.92 -9.20 7.73
N LEU A 12 3.62 -10.22 7.26
CA LEU A 12 3.03 -11.52 6.93
C LEU A 12 3.22 -12.58 7.99
N SER A 13 2.29 -13.52 8.03
CA SER A 13 2.39 -14.73 8.84
C SER A 13 3.07 -15.85 8.04
N PRO A 14 3.84 -16.75 8.70
CA PRO A 14 4.35 -17.92 8.02
C PRO A 14 3.20 -18.86 7.64
N LEU A 15 3.21 -19.42 6.44
CA LEU A 15 2.21 -20.41 5.99
C LEU A 15 2.31 -21.73 6.76
N TYR A 16 3.51 -22.08 7.21
CA TYR A 16 3.79 -23.26 8.03
C TYR A 16 5.02 -23.02 8.91
N PRO A 17 5.25 -23.83 9.97
CA PRO A 17 6.42 -23.66 10.83
C PRO A 17 7.74 -23.68 10.04
N GLY A 18 8.57 -22.65 10.24
CA GLY A 18 9.85 -22.50 9.55
C GLY A 18 9.78 -21.83 8.18
N HIS A 19 8.58 -21.54 7.67
CA HIS A 19 8.41 -20.74 6.46
C HIS A 19 8.66 -19.27 6.73
N GLU A 20 9.34 -18.61 5.81
CA GLU A 20 9.50 -17.16 5.76
C GLU A 20 8.88 -16.64 4.45
N PRO A 21 7.83 -15.78 4.50
CA PRO A 21 7.16 -15.29 3.30
C PRO A 21 8.12 -14.62 2.31
N GLY A 22 7.93 -14.84 1.02
CA GLY A 22 8.88 -14.47 -0.03
C GLY A 22 8.78 -13.04 -0.53
N THR A 23 7.79 -12.26 -0.09
CA THR A 23 7.50 -10.90 -0.61
C THR A 23 8.69 -9.93 -0.54
N TRP A 24 9.62 -10.11 0.39
CA TRP A 24 10.84 -9.30 0.46
C TRP A 24 11.71 -9.37 -0.80
N ARG A 25 11.53 -10.39 -1.64
CA ARG A 25 12.22 -10.54 -2.92
C ARG A 25 11.56 -9.74 -4.05
N ALA A 26 10.31 -9.28 -3.85
CA ALA A 26 9.52 -8.61 -4.88
C ALA A 26 10.24 -7.42 -5.53
N PRO A 27 10.85 -6.47 -4.79
CA PRO A 27 11.53 -5.36 -5.41
C PRO A 27 12.60 -5.80 -6.42
N ASN A 28 13.44 -6.76 -6.04
CA ASN A 28 14.50 -7.26 -6.92
C ASN A 28 13.92 -8.05 -8.11
N ALA A 29 12.87 -8.85 -7.89
CA ALA A 29 12.24 -9.60 -8.97
C ALA A 29 11.63 -8.67 -10.03
N LEU A 30 10.99 -7.57 -9.63
CA LEU A 30 10.47 -6.55 -10.56
C LEU A 30 11.61 -5.85 -11.33
N MET A 31 12.72 -5.53 -10.64
CA MET A 31 13.89 -4.96 -11.30
C MET A 31 14.49 -5.93 -12.34
N TYR A 32 14.61 -7.23 -12.01
CA TYR A 32 15.04 -8.25 -12.97
C TYR A 32 14.06 -8.46 -14.13
N ALA A 33 12.78 -8.23 -13.91
CA ALA A 33 11.76 -8.29 -14.95
C ALA A 33 11.74 -7.06 -15.88
N GLY A 34 12.67 -6.08 -15.69
CA GLY A 34 12.84 -4.93 -16.57
C GLY A 34 12.12 -3.66 -16.11
N LEU A 35 11.81 -3.52 -14.81
CA LEU A 35 11.07 -2.36 -14.32
C LEU A 35 11.83 -1.05 -14.51
N ALA A 36 13.15 -1.04 -14.34
CA ALA A 36 13.96 0.18 -14.54
C ALA A 36 13.83 0.72 -15.97
N GLU A 37 13.87 -0.16 -16.95
CA GLU A 37 13.70 0.18 -18.36
C GLU A 37 12.29 0.66 -18.65
N ALA A 38 11.28 0.01 -18.04
CA ALA A 38 9.87 0.36 -18.23
C ALA A 38 9.53 1.75 -17.65
N LEU A 39 10.19 2.15 -16.55
CA LEU A 39 9.99 3.45 -15.91
C LEU A 39 10.83 4.58 -16.55
N GLY A 40 11.80 4.25 -17.43
CA GLY A 40 12.67 5.19 -18.12
C GLY A 40 13.92 5.58 -17.32
N ALA A 41 14.89 6.18 -18.04
CA ALA A 41 16.26 6.41 -17.57
C ALA A 41 16.42 7.46 -16.44
N GLU A 42 15.40 8.20 -16.08
CA GLU A 42 15.46 9.27 -15.08
C GLU A 42 15.04 8.83 -13.65
N ALA A 43 14.76 7.55 -13.45
CA ALA A 43 14.38 7.04 -12.13
C ALA A 43 15.63 6.87 -11.24
N SER A 44 15.65 7.55 -10.10
CA SER A 44 16.63 7.30 -9.04
C SER A 44 16.21 6.07 -8.25
N ILE A 45 17.09 5.09 -8.10
CA ILE A 45 16.81 3.84 -7.38
C ILE A 45 17.51 3.85 -6.03
N LEU A 46 16.72 3.73 -4.97
CA LEU A 46 17.16 3.70 -3.58
C LEU A 46 16.72 2.37 -2.97
N THR A 47 17.60 1.70 -2.23
CA THR A 47 17.30 0.40 -1.62
C THR A 47 17.44 0.47 -0.10
N LEU A 48 16.39 0.09 0.63
CA LEU A 48 16.45 -0.06 2.07
C LEU A 48 17.10 -1.41 2.43
N PRO A 49 17.78 -1.49 3.57
CA PRO A 49 18.27 -2.76 4.08
C PRO A 49 17.09 -3.68 4.45
N ARG A 50 17.19 -4.95 4.06
CA ARG A 50 16.20 -5.95 4.44
C ARG A 50 16.20 -6.14 5.97
N PRO A 51 15.02 -6.05 6.65
CA PRO A 51 14.90 -6.34 8.06
C PRO A 51 14.91 -7.86 8.31
N GLN A 52 15.21 -8.24 9.53
CA GLN A 52 15.14 -9.64 9.95
C GLN A 52 13.70 -10.02 10.28
N TYR A 53 13.19 -11.07 9.67
CA TYR A 53 11.89 -11.65 9.96
C TYR A 53 11.96 -12.53 11.23
N CYS A 54 10.94 -12.42 12.09
CA CYS A 54 10.75 -13.30 13.25
C CYS A 54 9.28 -13.72 13.35
N PRO A 55 8.96 -15.01 13.30
CA PRO A 55 7.57 -15.49 13.35
C PRO A 55 6.90 -15.36 14.72
N VAL A 56 7.69 -15.04 15.76
CA VAL A 56 7.22 -14.93 17.15
C VAL A 56 7.05 -13.46 17.51
N PRO A 57 5.87 -13.05 18.05
CA PRO A 57 5.70 -11.69 18.54
C PRO A 57 6.69 -11.39 19.66
N PRO A 58 7.34 -10.23 19.66
CA PRO A 58 8.19 -9.82 20.77
C PRO A 58 7.36 -9.56 22.04
N ALA A 59 8.03 -9.63 23.21
CA ALA A 59 7.37 -9.37 24.49
C ALA A 59 6.76 -7.95 24.52
N GLY A 60 5.54 -7.83 25.04
CA GLY A 60 4.84 -6.56 25.20
C GLY A 60 3.97 -6.16 24.01
N THR A 61 3.87 -7.00 22.98
CA THR A 61 2.95 -6.80 21.84
C THR A 61 2.38 -8.14 21.37
N LEU A 62 1.19 -8.11 20.77
CA LEU A 62 0.58 -9.26 20.09
C LEU A 62 0.85 -9.25 18.58
N ILE A 63 1.58 -8.25 18.08
CA ILE A 63 1.88 -8.08 16.65
C ILE A 63 3.21 -8.74 16.32
N ARG A 64 3.22 -9.66 15.37
CA ARG A 64 4.45 -10.23 14.81
C ARG A 64 5.31 -9.13 14.22
N ASN A 65 6.61 -9.20 14.46
CA ASN A 65 7.58 -8.22 13.96
C ASN A 65 7.26 -6.75 14.28
N GLY A 66 6.33 -6.47 15.20
CA GLY A 66 5.79 -5.12 15.39
C GLY A 66 6.86 -4.03 15.57
N TYR A 67 7.88 -4.28 16.42
CA TYR A 67 8.98 -3.31 16.61
C TYR A 67 9.89 -3.21 15.39
N ALA A 68 10.10 -4.31 14.66
CA ALA A 68 10.87 -4.30 13.42
C ALA A 68 10.12 -3.54 12.32
N ILE A 69 8.78 -3.71 12.22
CA ILE A 69 7.91 -2.93 11.32
C ILE A 69 8.03 -1.45 11.64
N ARG A 70 7.95 -1.06 12.92
CA ARG A 70 8.11 0.34 13.31
C ARG A 70 9.48 0.90 12.91
N ALA A 71 10.55 0.17 13.19
CA ALA A 71 11.91 0.61 12.87
C ALA A 71 12.11 0.75 11.35
N PHE A 72 11.63 -0.22 10.57
CA PHE A 72 11.66 -0.17 9.12
C PHE A 72 10.83 0.98 8.57
N SER A 73 9.61 1.17 9.09
CA SER A 73 8.72 2.28 8.69
C SER A 73 9.33 3.65 8.97
N LEU A 74 10.01 3.84 10.10
CA LEU A 74 10.72 5.10 10.39
C LEU A 74 11.84 5.36 9.39
N THR A 75 12.59 4.32 9.00
CA THR A 75 13.62 4.44 7.96
C THR A 75 12.99 4.77 6.60
N LEU A 76 11.93 4.05 6.20
CA LEU A 76 11.22 4.31 4.96
C LEU A 76 10.65 5.74 4.92
N ALA A 77 10.12 6.22 6.05
CA ALA A 77 9.56 7.57 6.16
C ALA A 77 10.60 8.65 5.83
N GLU A 78 11.87 8.47 6.23
CA GLU A 78 12.94 9.41 5.88
C GLU A 78 13.19 9.47 4.36
N TYR A 79 13.17 8.33 3.67
CA TYR A 79 13.36 8.30 2.22
C TYR A 79 12.18 8.95 1.50
N VAL A 80 10.95 8.58 1.87
CA VAL A 80 9.73 9.16 1.27
C VAL A 80 9.65 10.66 1.52
N ALA A 81 9.93 11.12 2.76
CA ALA A 81 9.91 12.54 3.09
C ALA A 81 10.87 13.34 2.21
N ARG A 82 12.09 12.85 1.98
CA ARG A 82 13.07 13.50 1.10
C ARG A 82 12.57 13.60 -0.34
N SER A 83 12.02 12.52 -0.89
CA SER A 83 11.46 12.51 -2.25
C SER A 83 10.34 13.55 -2.37
N VAL A 84 9.38 13.52 -1.44
CA VAL A 84 8.24 14.44 -1.45
C VAL A 84 8.68 15.89 -1.28
N GLN A 85 9.60 16.18 -0.35
CA GLN A 85 10.14 17.53 -0.14
C GLN A 85 10.90 18.07 -1.35
N SER A 86 11.54 17.18 -2.13
CA SER A 86 12.20 17.57 -3.39
C SER A 86 11.23 17.70 -4.58
N GLY A 87 9.92 17.56 -4.37
CA GLY A 87 8.91 17.61 -5.42
C GLY A 87 8.89 16.37 -6.34
N THR A 88 9.56 15.29 -5.92
CA THR A 88 9.71 14.06 -6.70
C THR A 88 8.61 13.07 -6.33
N PHE A 89 8.05 12.37 -7.31
CA PHE A 89 7.12 11.25 -7.07
C PHE A 89 7.87 10.08 -6.43
N ALA A 90 7.38 9.55 -5.31
CA ALA A 90 7.98 8.41 -4.62
C ALA A 90 7.23 7.12 -4.98
N LEU A 91 7.87 6.24 -5.76
CA LEU A 91 7.36 4.89 -6.04
C LEU A 91 8.03 3.92 -5.05
N VAL A 92 7.30 3.45 -4.06
CA VAL A 92 7.77 2.47 -3.08
C VAL A 92 7.39 1.08 -3.54
N LEU A 93 8.39 0.27 -3.87
CA LEU A 93 8.20 -1.13 -4.24
C LEU A 93 8.45 -2.01 -3.03
N GLY A 94 7.39 -2.56 -2.49
CA GLY A 94 7.44 -3.43 -1.34
C GLY A 94 7.52 -4.89 -1.72
N GLY A 95 7.63 -5.56 -0.81
CA GLY A 95 7.32 -6.42 0.26
C GLY A 95 5.82 -6.52 0.56
N ASP A 96 5.55 -6.58 1.80
CA ASP A 96 4.20 -6.68 2.32
C ASP A 96 3.58 -5.29 2.58
N CYS A 97 2.27 -5.24 2.84
CA CYS A 97 1.49 -3.99 2.96
C CYS A 97 1.88 -3.13 4.17
N SER A 98 2.66 -3.65 5.14
CA SER A 98 3.18 -2.84 6.25
C SER A 98 4.02 -1.63 5.81
N ILE A 99 4.53 -1.62 4.56
CA ILE A 99 5.24 -0.47 3.98
C ILE A 99 4.37 0.78 3.89
N LEU A 100 3.04 0.63 3.82
CA LEU A 100 2.11 1.75 3.78
C LEU A 100 2.33 2.69 4.97
N LEU A 101 2.57 2.14 6.17
CA LEU A 101 2.75 2.93 7.38
C LEU A 101 3.96 3.88 7.29
N GLY A 102 5.09 3.37 6.83
CA GLY A 102 6.29 4.18 6.62
C GLY A 102 6.14 5.21 5.51
N ALA A 103 5.49 4.82 4.42
CA ALA A 103 5.23 5.71 3.29
C ALA A 103 4.33 6.88 3.70
N LEU A 104 3.22 6.61 4.38
CA LEU A 104 2.32 7.65 4.88
C LEU A 104 2.99 8.52 5.94
N ALA A 105 3.76 7.94 6.88
CA ALA A 105 4.48 8.70 7.88
C ALA A 105 5.47 9.70 7.26
N GLY A 106 6.16 9.30 6.19
CA GLY A 106 7.06 10.19 5.45
C GLY A 106 6.32 11.28 4.68
N ALA A 107 5.28 10.90 3.93
CA ALA A 107 4.50 11.84 3.14
C ALA A 107 3.72 12.85 4.01
N ARG A 108 3.22 12.42 5.18
CA ARG A 108 2.46 13.23 6.14
C ARG A 108 3.24 14.40 6.75
N ARG A 109 4.58 14.36 6.71
CA ARG A 109 5.43 15.48 7.14
C ARG A 109 5.22 16.76 6.31
N ASN A 110 4.63 16.62 5.12
CA ASN A 110 4.28 17.77 4.26
C ASN A 110 2.85 18.30 4.47
N GLY A 111 2.13 17.76 5.44
CA GLY A 111 0.76 18.16 5.77
C GLY A 111 -0.26 17.02 5.68
N PRO A 112 -1.55 17.33 5.86
CA PRO A 112 -2.63 16.34 5.78
C PRO A 112 -2.68 15.64 4.43
N LEU A 113 -3.00 14.33 4.44
CA LEU A 113 -3.06 13.49 3.25
C LEU A 113 -4.45 12.92 3.03
N SER A 114 -4.77 12.59 1.76
CA SER A 114 -5.79 11.61 1.42
C SER A 114 -5.13 10.29 1.00
N LEU A 115 -5.83 9.18 1.16
CA LEU A 115 -5.38 7.83 0.77
C LEU A 115 -6.36 7.23 -0.23
N ILE A 116 -5.82 6.76 -1.35
CA ILE A 116 -6.52 5.90 -2.28
C ILE A 116 -5.95 4.50 -2.06
N HIS A 117 -6.77 3.61 -1.51
CA HIS A 117 -6.39 2.26 -1.11
C HIS A 117 -7.01 1.25 -2.07
N PHE A 118 -6.22 0.69 -2.96
CA PHE A 118 -6.60 -0.41 -3.85
C PHE A 118 -6.15 -1.72 -3.24
N ASP A 119 -7.09 -2.58 -2.90
CA ASP A 119 -6.84 -3.82 -2.17
C ASP A 119 -7.99 -4.80 -2.37
N GLY A 120 -7.68 -6.08 -2.49
CA GLY A 120 -8.67 -7.14 -2.54
C GLY A 120 -9.28 -7.47 -1.18
N HIS A 121 -8.73 -6.91 -0.10
CA HIS A 121 -9.17 -7.07 1.27
C HIS A 121 -9.48 -5.70 1.89
N SER A 122 -10.13 -5.69 3.03
CA SER A 122 -10.41 -4.43 3.73
C SER A 122 -9.25 -3.96 4.60
N ASP A 123 -8.36 -4.85 4.98
CA ASP A 123 -7.21 -4.64 5.86
C ASP A 123 -7.53 -3.86 7.14
N PHE A 124 -8.76 -4.15 7.65
CA PHE A 124 -9.36 -3.39 8.74
C PHE A 124 -9.41 -4.17 10.07
N ARG A 125 -8.57 -5.20 10.22
CA ARG A 125 -8.43 -5.92 11.49
C ARG A 125 -7.72 -5.05 12.52
N HIS A 126 -8.29 -4.96 13.71
CA HIS A 126 -7.73 -4.20 14.83
C HIS A 126 -8.22 -4.73 16.20
N PRO A 127 -7.65 -4.28 17.34
CA PRO A 127 -8.06 -4.76 18.67
C PRO A 127 -9.53 -4.58 19.02
N GLY A 128 -10.25 -3.68 18.34
CA GLY A 128 -11.68 -3.43 18.57
C GLY A 128 -12.62 -4.42 17.88
N ASN A 129 -12.13 -5.17 16.88
CA ASN A 129 -12.92 -6.15 16.11
C ASN A 129 -12.28 -7.55 16.09
N TYR A 130 -11.14 -7.73 16.73
CA TYR A 130 -10.42 -8.98 16.84
C TYR A 130 -10.17 -9.32 18.30
N ASP A 131 -10.06 -10.62 18.64
CA ASP A 131 -9.77 -11.08 19.99
C ASP A 131 -8.38 -10.60 20.44
N ALA A 132 -8.36 -9.57 21.29
CA ALA A 132 -7.14 -8.94 21.79
C ALA A 132 -6.26 -9.85 22.65
N SER A 133 -6.74 -11.06 23.04
CA SER A 133 -5.93 -12.07 23.72
C SER A 133 -5.12 -12.95 22.78
N ARG A 134 -5.41 -12.91 21.47
CA ARG A 134 -4.74 -13.69 20.45
C ARG A 134 -3.68 -12.87 19.74
N ILE A 135 -2.67 -13.55 19.22
CA ILE A 135 -1.67 -12.94 18.35
C ILE A 135 -2.39 -12.32 17.16
N MET A 136 -2.30 -11.02 17.05
CA MET A 136 -2.77 -10.29 15.89
C MET A 136 -1.73 -10.45 14.78
N SER A 137 -1.69 -11.62 14.18
CA SER A 137 -0.72 -11.98 13.17
C SER A 137 -0.87 -11.12 11.94
N GLY A 138 0.21 -10.62 11.38
CA GLY A 138 0.22 -9.99 10.07
C GLY A 138 -0.36 -8.58 10.03
N VAL A 139 0.53 -7.60 10.10
CA VAL A 139 0.19 -6.17 9.89
C VAL A 139 -0.30 -5.94 8.45
N ALA A 140 0.02 -6.84 7.51
CA ALA A 140 -0.49 -6.76 6.15
C ALA A 140 -2.02 -6.72 6.10
N GLY A 141 -2.73 -7.52 6.91
CA GLY A 141 -4.19 -7.44 7.02
C GLY A 141 -4.71 -6.40 8.02
N MET A 142 -3.92 -5.38 8.36
CA MET A 142 -4.24 -4.36 9.36
C MET A 142 -3.83 -2.95 8.90
N ASP A 143 -3.23 -2.81 7.76
CA ASP A 143 -2.52 -1.59 7.38
C ASP A 143 -3.47 -0.38 7.28
N LEU A 144 -4.69 -0.56 6.74
CA LEU A 144 -5.71 0.48 6.70
C LEU A 144 -6.23 0.85 8.10
N ALA A 145 -6.45 -0.14 8.97
CA ALA A 145 -6.84 0.12 10.35
C ALA A 145 -5.76 0.92 11.09
N LEU A 146 -4.50 0.54 10.95
CA LEU A 146 -3.35 1.22 11.56
C LEU A 146 -3.15 2.63 10.98
N ALA A 147 -3.26 2.79 9.66
CA ALA A 147 -3.15 4.09 8.99
C ALA A 147 -4.22 5.08 9.48
N THR A 148 -5.42 4.57 9.81
CA THR A 148 -6.53 5.36 10.35
C THR A 148 -6.58 5.42 11.89
N GLY A 149 -5.50 4.98 12.56
CA GLY A 149 -5.30 5.15 14.01
C GLY A 149 -5.86 4.03 14.88
N ARG A 150 -6.22 2.88 14.30
CA ARG A 150 -6.75 1.72 15.02
C ARG A 150 -5.68 0.65 15.17
N GLY A 151 -5.19 0.44 16.37
CA GLY A 151 -4.14 -0.54 16.64
C GLY A 151 -3.32 -0.22 17.89
N GLU A 152 -2.22 -0.94 18.07
CA GLU A 152 -1.31 -0.68 19.17
C GLU A 152 -0.60 0.68 19.00
N PRO A 153 -0.42 1.48 20.07
CA PRO A 153 0.09 2.86 20.00
C PRO A 153 1.41 3.00 19.24
N PHE A 154 2.31 2.03 19.36
CA PHE A 154 3.61 2.11 18.68
C PHE A 154 3.53 1.94 17.15
N LEU A 155 2.37 1.53 16.58
CA LEU A 155 2.11 1.49 15.14
C LEU A 155 1.10 2.54 14.68
N THR A 156 0.44 3.25 15.60
CA THR A 156 -0.55 4.28 15.27
C THR A 156 -0.11 5.70 15.64
N GLN A 157 0.89 5.83 16.55
CA GLN A 157 1.44 7.12 16.95
C GLN A 157 2.84 7.32 16.34
N TRP A 158 3.01 8.33 15.53
CA TRP A 158 4.23 8.59 14.77
C TRP A 158 4.91 9.88 15.23
N PRO A 159 6.25 9.95 15.21
CA PRO A 159 6.96 11.18 15.56
C PRO A 159 6.49 12.35 14.71
N GLU A 160 6.31 13.51 15.34
CA GLU A 160 5.94 14.76 14.68
C GLU A 160 4.56 14.77 13.99
N ILE A 161 3.75 13.71 14.20
CA ILE A 161 2.41 13.60 13.61
C ILE A 161 1.39 13.50 14.73
N GLU A 162 0.46 14.45 14.75
CA GLU A 162 -0.71 14.41 15.64
C GLU A 162 -1.85 13.66 14.97
N GLY A 163 -2.48 12.74 15.71
CA GLY A 163 -3.60 11.92 15.24
C GLY A 163 -3.18 10.79 14.30
N PRO A 164 -4.12 10.25 13.51
CA PRO A 164 -3.86 9.17 12.55
C PRO A 164 -3.00 9.67 11.38
N LEU A 165 -2.36 8.73 10.67
CA LEU A 165 -1.66 9.04 9.43
C LEU A 165 -2.61 9.62 8.38
N VAL A 166 -3.83 9.05 8.30
CA VAL A 166 -4.90 9.57 7.44
C VAL A 166 -6.24 9.50 8.19
N PRO A 167 -7.02 10.60 8.27
CA PRO A 167 -8.37 10.56 8.83
C PRO A 167 -9.33 9.71 7.97
N ASP A 168 -10.30 9.05 8.59
CA ASP A 168 -11.26 8.18 7.89
C ASP A 168 -11.92 8.85 6.68
N ASN A 169 -12.38 10.08 6.82
CA ASN A 169 -13.06 10.81 5.73
C ASN A 169 -12.12 11.24 4.59
N HIS A 170 -10.81 11.02 4.72
CA HIS A 170 -9.80 11.23 3.67
C HIS A 170 -9.42 9.95 2.95
N VAL A 171 -10.08 8.83 3.24
CA VAL A 171 -9.80 7.52 2.66
C VAL A 171 -10.89 7.08 1.71
N ILE A 172 -10.49 6.56 0.56
CA ILE A 172 -11.33 5.74 -0.31
C ILE A 172 -10.65 4.39 -0.52
N GLN A 173 -11.34 3.31 -0.17
CA GLN A 173 -10.92 1.93 -0.36
C GLN A 173 -11.67 1.32 -1.52
N ILE A 174 -10.97 0.63 -2.42
CA ILE A 174 -11.52 0.12 -3.68
C ILE A 174 -11.04 -1.30 -3.92
N GLY A 175 -11.99 -2.19 -4.21
CA GLY A 175 -11.71 -3.51 -4.77
C GLY A 175 -11.84 -4.67 -3.79
N GLU A 176 -12.06 -4.40 -2.49
CA GLU A 176 -12.18 -5.46 -1.51
C GLU A 176 -13.34 -6.42 -1.85
N ARG A 177 -13.19 -7.68 -1.50
CA ARG A 177 -14.14 -8.75 -1.80
C ARG A 177 -14.69 -9.47 -0.58
N GLU A 178 -14.22 -9.10 0.61
CA GLU A 178 -14.50 -9.81 1.87
C GLU A 178 -15.86 -9.43 2.49
N SER A 179 -16.38 -8.23 2.21
CA SER A 179 -17.61 -7.70 2.85
C SER A 179 -18.85 -8.58 2.63
N HIS A 180 -18.83 -9.42 1.61
CA HIS A 180 -19.88 -10.40 1.31
C HIS A 180 -19.66 -11.79 1.93
N ASP A 181 -18.56 -11.99 2.65
CA ASP A 181 -18.22 -13.24 3.34
C ASP A 181 -18.22 -13.00 4.86
N ALA A 182 -19.19 -13.62 5.55
CA ALA A 182 -19.38 -13.43 7.00
C ALA A 182 -18.18 -13.91 7.85
N ASP A 183 -17.36 -14.80 7.33
CA ASP A 183 -16.21 -15.37 8.03
C ASP A 183 -14.96 -14.46 7.94
N PHE A 184 -14.91 -13.58 6.93
CA PHE A 184 -13.76 -12.72 6.65
C PHE A 184 -14.06 -11.22 6.71
N ALA A 185 -15.36 -10.83 6.69
CA ALA A 185 -15.75 -9.42 6.73
C ALA A 185 -15.38 -8.72 8.04
N TRP A 186 -14.99 -7.45 7.92
CA TRP A 186 -14.82 -6.51 9.05
C TRP A 186 -15.91 -5.44 9.02
N PRO A 187 -17.17 -5.76 9.45
CA PRO A 187 -18.34 -4.91 9.19
C PRO A 187 -18.31 -3.56 9.92
N ASP A 188 -17.42 -3.37 10.87
CA ASP A 188 -17.25 -2.10 11.57
C ASP A 188 -16.61 -1.00 10.71
N ILE A 189 -15.91 -1.33 9.62
CA ILE A 189 -15.42 -0.34 8.64
C ILE A 189 -16.58 0.47 8.06
N ALA A 190 -17.75 -0.15 7.84
CA ALA A 190 -18.96 0.52 7.36
C ALA A 190 -19.55 1.56 8.35
N ARG A 191 -19.07 1.59 9.60
CA ARG A 191 -19.44 2.59 10.62
C ARG A 191 -18.49 3.77 10.66
N THR A 192 -17.46 3.77 9.84
CA THR A 192 -16.48 4.85 9.72
C THR A 192 -16.89 5.83 8.63
N ALA A 193 -16.11 6.89 8.47
CA ALA A 193 -16.25 7.84 7.37
C ALA A 193 -15.41 7.43 6.14
N ILE A 194 -14.81 6.24 6.12
CA ILE A 194 -14.08 5.70 4.98
C ILE A 194 -15.07 5.44 3.84
N THR A 195 -14.77 5.95 2.65
CA THR A 195 -15.54 5.64 1.46
C THR A 195 -15.11 4.27 0.93
N GLN A 196 -16.07 3.35 0.76
CA GLN A 196 -15.80 2.02 0.22
C GLN A 196 -16.45 1.85 -1.16
N ILE A 197 -15.75 1.18 -2.07
CA ILE A 197 -16.24 0.66 -3.34
C ILE A 197 -15.72 -0.77 -3.42
N ASP A 198 -16.50 -1.73 -2.90
CA ASP A 198 -16.15 -3.14 -3.02
C ASP A 198 -16.10 -3.58 -4.48
N ILE A 199 -15.54 -4.76 -4.76
CA ILE A 199 -15.38 -5.24 -6.13
C ILE A 199 -16.73 -5.44 -6.84
N PHE A 200 -17.78 -5.83 -6.11
CA PHE A 200 -19.11 -6.06 -6.69
C PHE A 200 -19.78 -4.74 -7.06
N ASP A 201 -19.63 -3.71 -6.24
CA ASP A 201 -20.08 -2.36 -6.57
C ASP A 201 -19.24 -1.75 -7.68
N PHE A 202 -17.91 -1.97 -7.68
CA PHE A 202 -17.05 -1.54 -8.79
C PHE A 202 -17.52 -2.12 -10.14
N GLN A 203 -17.84 -3.44 -10.17
CA GLN A 203 -18.35 -4.08 -11.40
C GLN A 203 -19.68 -3.48 -11.89
N LYS A 204 -20.54 -3.01 -10.98
CA LYS A 204 -21.80 -2.34 -11.34
C LYS A 204 -21.60 -0.93 -11.88
N ILE A 205 -20.72 -0.14 -11.24
CA ILE A 205 -20.58 1.28 -11.59
C ILE A 205 -19.52 1.53 -12.66
N GLY A 206 -18.50 0.68 -12.75
CA GLY A 206 -17.38 0.76 -13.69
C GLY A 206 -16.35 1.84 -13.37
N VAL A 207 -15.25 1.82 -14.13
CA VAL A 207 -14.07 2.69 -13.96
C VAL A 207 -14.43 4.17 -13.89
N ALA A 208 -15.29 4.65 -14.80
CA ALA A 208 -15.62 6.08 -14.90
C ALA A 208 -16.29 6.62 -13.62
N ALA A 209 -17.24 5.88 -13.07
CA ALA A 209 -17.93 6.30 -11.84
C ALA A 209 -17.04 6.14 -10.62
N ALA A 210 -16.19 5.09 -10.55
CA ALA A 210 -15.19 4.95 -9.50
C ALA A 210 -14.18 6.11 -9.52
N SER A 211 -13.65 6.46 -10.69
CA SER A 211 -12.76 7.63 -10.85
C SER A 211 -13.44 8.94 -10.41
N ALA A 212 -14.72 9.14 -10.75
CA ALA A 212 -15.46 10.32 -10.33
C ALA A 212 -15.59 10.41 -8.78
N LYS A 213 -15.83 9.27 -8.12
CA LYS A 213 -15.87 9.21 -6.64
C LYS A 213 -14.51 9.53 -6.01
N ILE A 214 -13.40 9.01 -6.58
CA ILE A 214 -12.04 9.36 -6.15
C ILE A 214 -11.82 10.86 -6.26
N GLN A 215 -12.14 11.46 -7.42
CA GLN A 215 -11.94 12.90 -7.63
C GLN A 215 -12.83 13.75 -6.72
N ALA A 216 -14.04 13.30 -6.41
CA ALA A 216 -14.92 13.96 -5.45
C ALA A 216 -14.29 13.97 -4.04
N LEU A 217 -13.75 12.84 -3.58
CA LEU A 217 -13.04 12.75 -2.31
C LEU A 217 -11.83 13.69 -2.30
N LEU A 218 -10.97 13.64 -3.30
CA LEU A 218 -9.76 14.47 -3.39
C LEU A 218 -10.07 15.98 -3.47
N SER A 219 -11.27 16.34 -3.93
CA SER A 219 -11.72 17.73 -4.03
C SER A 219 -12.46 18.22 -2.78
N SER A 220 -12.96 17.32 -1.93
CA SER A 220 -13.75 17.66 -0.74
C SER A 220 -12.89 18.10 0.45
N HIS A 221 -11.58 17.84 0.40
CA HIS A 221 -10.67 18.12 1.50
C HIS A 221 -9.48 18.96 1.05
N SER A 222 -9.04 19.88 1.91
CA SER A 222 -7.83 20.68 1.73
C SER A 222 -6.58 19.91 2.17
N ALA A 223 -6.40 18.69 1.66
CA ALA A 223 -5.18 17.92 1.90
C ALA A 223 -3.99 18.52 1.13
N ALA A 224 -2.79 18.40 1.70
CA ALA A 224 -1.55 18.84 1.04
C ALA A 224 -1.22 17.97 -0.18
N GLY A 225 -1.77 16.76 -0.23
CA GLY A 225 -1.61 15.81 -1.32
C GLY A 225 -2.32 14.51 -1.00
N PHE A 226 -2.10 13.51 -1.85
CA PHE A 226 -2.60 12.17 -1.61
C PHE A 226 -1.55 11.11 -1.90
N TRP A 227 -1.75 9.95 -1.30
CA TRP A 227 -0.96 8.74 -1.49
C TRP A 227 -1.81 7.65 -2.13
N ILE A 228 -1.21 6.80 -2.95
CA ILE A 228 -1.84 5.61 -3.51
C ILE A 228 -1.23 4.39 -2.82
N HIS A 229 -2.05 3.52 -2.28
CA HIS A 229 -1.68 2.15 -1.95
C HIS A 229 -2.23 1.23 -3.03
N PHE A 230 -1.36 0.43 -3.62
CA PHE A 230 -1.69 -0.59 -4.58
C PHE A 230 -1.22 -1.93 -4.04
N ASP A 231 -2.11 -2.59 -3.29
CA ASP A 231 -1.99 -4.01 -3.06
C ASP A 231 -2.33 -4.74 -4.35
N VAL A 232 -1.39 -5.53 -4.88
CA VAL A 232 -1.57 -6.15 -6.20
C VAL A 232 -2.55 -7.31 -6.18
N ASP A 233 -2.99 -7.76 -5.00
CA ASP A 233 -4.02 -8.78 -4.86
C ASP A 233 -5.45 -8.27 -5.14
N VAL A 234 -5.61 -6.95 -5.31
CA VAL A 234 -6.85 -6.36 -5.85
C VAL A 234 -7.11 -6.84 -7.28
N LEU A 235 -6.06 -7.26 -7.99
CA LEU A 235 -6.20 -7.90 -9.30
C LEU A 235 -6.83 -9.28 -9.15
N ASP A 236 -7.59 -9.69 -10.16
CA ASP A 236 -8.17 -11.04 -10.19
C ASP A 236 -7.07 -12.12 -10.07
N GLN A 237 -7.33 -13.18 -9.30
CA GLN A 237 -6.35 -14.27 -9.09
C GLN A 237 -5.93 -14.99 -10.38
N LEU A 238 -6.71 -14.90 -11.44
CA LEU A 238 -6.31 -15.43 -12.76
C LEU A 238 -5.22 -14.59 -13.42
N ILE A 239 -5.06 -13.32 -12.97
CA ILE A 239 -4.05 -12.38 -13.45
C ILE A 239 -2.86 -12.36 -12.49
N MET A 240 -3.14 -12.35 -11.17
CA MET A 240 -2.15 -12.17 -10.11
C MET A 240 -2.29 -13.26 -9.02
N PRO A 241 -1.99 -14.54 -9.33
CA PRO A 241 -2.03 -15.61 -8.34
C PRO A 241 -0.84 -15.57 -7.35
N ALA A 242 0.23 -14.82 -7.65
CA ALA A 242 1.46 -14.79 -6.87
C ALA A 242 1.41 -13.73 -5.75
N VAL A 243 0.42 -13.88 -4.86
CA VAL A 243 0.16 -13.02 -3.69
C VAL A 243 -0.12 -13.87 -2.46
N ASP A 244 -0.23 -13.27 -1.28
CA ASP A 244 -0.51 -14.01 -0.04
C ASP A 244 -1.91 -14.63 -0.07
N CYS A 245 -2.94 -13.84 -0.33
CA CYS A 245 -4.34 -14.24 -0.37
C CYS A 245 -4.99 -13.94 -1.73
N PRO A 246 -4.76 -14.79 -2.76
CA PRO A 246 -5.36 -14.56 -4.08
C PRO A 246 -6.88 -14.78 -4.04
N GLY A 247 -7.64 -13.99 -4.81
CA GLY A 247 -9.09 -14.09 -4.85
C GLY A 247 -9.72 -13.59 -6.15
N SER A 248 -10.99 -13.97 -6.36
CA SER A 248 -11.87 -13.50 -7.43
C SER A 248 -13.26 -13.21 -6.86
N PRO A 249 -14.01 -12.25 -7.46
CA PRO A 249 -13.60 -11.40 -8.56
C PRO A 249 -12.54 -10.38 -8.12
N GLY A 250 -11.78 -9.85 -9.08
CA GLY A 250 -10.81 -8.80 -8.90
C GLY A 250 -10.79 -7.84 -10.09
N LEU A 251 -9.99 -6.78 -9.99
CA LEU A 251 -9.81 -5.82 -11.06
C LEU A 251 -8.97 -6.41 -12.20
N SER A 252 -9.23 -5.98 -13.43
CA SER A 252 -8.36 -6.27 -14.56
C SER A 252 -7.16 -5.30 -14.61
N VAL A 253 -6.10 -5.67 -15.35
CA VAL A 253 -4.97 -4.76 -15.62
C VAL A 253 -5.45 -3.47 -16.30
N ALA A 254 -6.40 -3.58 -17.24
CA ALA A 254 -6.94 -2.43 -17.96
C ALA A 254 -7.71 -1.48 -17.03
N ASP A 255 -8.50 -2.02 -16.08
CA ASP A 255 -9.19 -1.21 -15.07
C ASP A 255 -8.18 -0.47 -14.19
N MET A 256 -7.15 -1.19 -13.68
CA MET A 256 -6.11 -0.58 -12.85
C MET A 256 -5.34 0.52 -13.58
N VAL A 257 -4.90 0.29 -14.81
CA VAL A 257 -4.22 1.32 -15.62
C VAL A 257 -5.12 2.54 -15.81
N SER A 258 -6.41 2.31 -16.08
CA SER A 258 -7.39 3.39 -16.28
C SER A 258 -7.66 4.21 -15.01
N LEU A 259 -7.63 3.55 -13.84
CA LEU A 259 -7.78 4.21 -12.53
C LEU A 259 -6.50 4.95 -12.11
N LEU A 260 -5.34 4.31 -12.27
CA LEU A 260 -4.07 4.85 -11.80
C LEU A 260 -3.54 6.00 -12.65
N ASN A 261 -3.69 5.96 -13.99
CA ASN A 261 -3.11 6.98 -14.87
C ASN A 261 -3.50 8.43 -14.51
N PRO A 262 -4.78 8.77 -14.32
CA PRO A 262 -5.17 10.13 -13.94
C PRO A 262 -4.67 10.51 -12.52
N LEU A 263 -4.41 9.52 -11.66
CA LEU A 263 -3.94 9.74 -10.30
C LEU A 263 -2.45 10.01 -10.27
N VAL A 264 -1.63 9.16 -10.90
CA VAL A 264 -0.15 9.32 -10.86
C VAL A 264 0.34 10.52 -11.66
N SER A 265 -0.47 11.02 -12.61
CA SER A 265 -0.20 12.26 -13.35
C SER A 265 -0.65 13.53 -12.61
N ASP A 266 -1.49 13.41 -11.58
CA ASP A 266 -1.93 14.55 -10.76
C ASP A 266 -0.77 15.08 -9.91
N ARG A 267 -0.56 16.39 -9.94
CA ARG A 267 0.51 17.04 -9.15
C ARG A 267 0.35 16.89 -7.64
N ARG A 268 -0.86 16.62 -7.16
CA ARG A 268 -1.14 16.35 -5.74
C ARG A 268 -0.77 14.93 -5.32
N CYS A 269 -0.54 14.02 -6.28
CA CYS A 269 -0.07 12.66 -5.98
C CYS A 269 1.38 12.71 -5.51
N LEU A 270 1.62 12.37 -4.26
CA LEU A 270 2.95 12.40 -3.67
C LEU A 270 3.75 11.14 -3.96
N GLY A 271 3.06 10.02 -4.11
CA GLY A 271 3.69 8.73 -4.41
C GLY A 271 2.70 7.58 -4.36
N MET A 272 3.25 6.38 -4.52
CA MET A 272 2.51 5.13 -4.53
C MET A 272 3.32 4.03 -3.87
N THR A 273 2.68 3.21 -3.04
CA THR A 273 3.20 1.90 -2.60
C THR A 273 2.64 0.80 -3.49
N VAL A 274 3.47 -0.18 -3.84
CA VAL A 274 3.08 -1.42 -4.52
C VAL A 274 3.52 -2.59 -3.64
N SER A 275 2.61 -3.48 -3.27
CA SER A 275 2.84 -4.50 -2.22
C SER A 275 2.31 -5.88 -2.58
N ILE A 276 2.67 -6.85 -1.75
CA ILE A 276 2.16 -8.23 -1.64
C ILE A 276 2.55 -9.21 -2.76
N TYR A 277 3.16 -8.75 -3.85
CA TYR A 277 3.70 -9.70 -4.85
C TYR A 277 4.74 -10.63 -4.20
N ASP A 278 4.56 -11.93 -4.38
CA ASP A 278 5.47 -12.96 -3.86
C ASP A 278 6.14 -13.74 -4.99
N PRO A 279 7.43 -13.46 -5.28
CA PRO A 279 8.17 -14.18 -6.33
C PRO A 279 8.32 -15.70 -6.10
N GLU A 280 8.16 -16.19 -4.86
CA GLU A 280 8.19 -17.65 -4.61
C GLU A 280 6.99 -18.36 -5.22
N LYS A 281 5.90 -17.64 -5.46
CA LYS A 281 4.68 -18.12 -6.09
C LYS A 281 4.64 -17.85 -7.61
N ASP A 282 5.70 -17.26 -8.17
CA ASP A 282 5.82 -16.88 -9.59
C ASP A 282 7.09 -17.46 -10.23
N PRO A 283 7.23 -18.79 -10.31
CA PRO A 283 8.46 -19.44 -10.80
C PRO A 283 8.83 -19.07 -12.24
N ASP A 284 7.84 -18.71 -13.06
CA ASP A 284 8.03 -18.34 -14.47
C ASP A 284 8.20 -16.82 -14.68
N GLY A 285 8.07 -16.01 -13.63
CA GLY A 285 8.14 -14.55 -13.68
C GLY A 285 7.01 -13.90 -14.49
N HIS A 286 5.88 -14.59 -14.65
CA HIS A 286 4.74 -14.08 -15.42
C HIS A 286 4.06 -12.91 -14.69
N CYS A 287 3.83 -13.05 -13.39
CA CYS A 287 3.24 -12.00 -12.58
C CYS A 287 4.16 -10.77 -12.49
N ALA A 288 5.48 -10.98 -12.34
CA ALA A 288 6.45 -9.89 -12.38
C ALA A 288 6.37 -9.09 -13.69
N LYS A 289 6.32 -9.80 -14.84
CA LYS A 289 6.19 -9.14 -16.16
C LYS A 289 4.86 -8.39 -16.31
N THR A 290 3.79 -8.97 -15.77
CA THR A 290 2.46 -8.32 -15.76
C THR A 290 2.50 -7.01 -14.97
N LEU A 291 3.09 -7.01 -13.77
CA LEU A 291 3.25 -5.82 -12.95
C LEU A 291 4.17 -4.77 -13.61
N VAL A 292 5.30 -5.20 -14.17
CA VAL A 292 6.20 -4.32 -14.93
C VAL A 292 5.47 -3.69 -16.11
N GLY A 293 4.70 -4.49 -16.86
CA GLY A 293 3.88 -4.00 -17.98
C GLY A 293 2.80 -3.02 -17.54
N LEU A 294 2.17 -3.23 -16.38
CA LEU A 294 1.18 -2.32 -15.81
C LEU A 294 1.85 -1.00 -15.40
N LEU A 295 2.89 -1.07 -14.58
CA LEU A 295 3.60 0.10 -14.05
C LEU A 295 4.27 0.93 -15.14
N GLY A 296 4.78 0.29 -16.20
CA GLY A 296 5.39 0.95 -17.36
C GLY A 296 4.38 1.68 -18.28
N GLN A 297 3.07 1.38 -18.16
CA GLN A 297 2.02 2.10 -18.89
C GLN A 297 1.57 3.39 -18.20
N LEU A 298 2.01 3.62 -16.95
CA LEU A 298 1.57 4.75 -16.16
C LEU A 298 2.34 6.03 -16.53
N ALA A 299 1.59 7.11 -16.77
CA ALA A 299 2.13 8.43 -17.07
C ALA A 299 2.42 9.19 -15.77
N TYR A 300 3.51 8.85 -15.10
CA TYR A 300 3.90 9.50 -13.85
C TYR A 300 4.15 10.99 -14.04
N ARG A 301 3.72 11.80 -13.07
CA ARG A 301 3.99 13.24 -13.09
C ARG A 301 5.50 13.52 -13.13
N GLU A 302 5.86 14.54 -13.88
CA GLU A 302 7.24 15.04 -13.88
C GLU A 302 7.60 15.72 -12.55
N ARG A 303 8.93 15.81 -12.28
CA ARG A 303 9.43 16.53 -11.11
C ARG A 303 8.96 17.99 -11.15
N THR A 304 8.31 18.45 -10.07
CA THR A 304 8.01 19.87 -9.90
C THR A 304 9.31 20.61 -9.61
N SER A 305 9.81 21.37 -10.57
CA SER A 305 10.87 22.35 -10.28
C SER A 305 10.30 23.40 -9.31
N PHE A 306 10.69 23.36 -8.06
CA PHE A 306 10.53 24.53 -7.20
C PHE A 306 11.40 25.62 -7.84
N GLY A 307 10.74 26.63 -8.41
CA GLY A 307 11.44 27.80 -8.87
C GLY A 307 12.28 28.33 -7.71
N THR A 308 13.58 28.49 -7.94
CA THR A 308 14.41 29.28 -7.05
C THR A 308 13.75 30.63 -6.93
N VAL A 309 13.14 30.90 -5.75
CA VAL A 309 12.69 32.23 -5.43
C VAL A 309 13.93 33.11 -5.45
N PRO A 310 13.96 34.18 -6.26
CA PRO A 310 15.10 35.07 -6.37
C PRO A 310 15.38 35.82 -5.06
#